data_08f3839ae9e1bd2f1a0bf570266b9049
#
_entry.id   08f3839ae9e1bd2f1a0bf570266b9049
#
_cell.length_a   1.000
_cell.length_b   1.000
_cell.length_c   1.000
_cell.angle_alpha   90.00
_cell.angle_beta   90.00
_cell.angle_gamma   90.00
#
_symmetry.space_group_name_H-M   'P 1'
#
loop_
_entity.id
_entity.type
_entity.pdbx_description
1 polymer ?
#
loop_
_entity_poly.entity_id
_entity_poly.type
_entity_poly.pdbx_seq_one_letter_code
_entity_poly.pdbx_strand_id
1 'polypeptide(L)'
;FTTQVGDKTADINPKSICAQYLTAHPDLNVQKLIDDANIAPARAKSRFQQKARYDSGTIVPNGDDLLMAFAKLDDKGKGRFFSRDEYLRCLDFLWRELENHYSEKDVCVPILGAGTTSFDGGSGASISQQDLLDIMIWSYKLSSHKIKAPHRLRIICKKNRGFSINNIDK
;
A
#
# COMPACT_ATOMS: atom_id res chain seq x y z
N PHE A 1 -6.57 6.77 7.04
CA PHE A 1 -5.13 6.73 7.33
C PHE A 1 -4.89 6.72 8.83
N THR A 2 -4.05 5.81 9.29
CA THR A 2 -3.50 5.81 10.63
C THR A 2 -2.12 6.45 10.57
N THR A 3 -1.83 7.37 11.48
CA THR A 3 -0.56 8.11 11.49
C THR A 3 0.22 7.96 12.80
N GLN A 4 -0.34 7.24 13.78
CA GLN A 4 0.34 6.99 15.04
C GLN A 4 1.26 5.79 14.90
N VAL A 5 2.54 5.98 15.21
CA VAL A 5 3.55 4.92 15.28
C VAL A 5 3.64 4.42 16.70
N GLY A 6 3.63 3.11 16.91
CA GLY A 6 3.71 2.51 18.24
C GLY A 6 3.46 1.01 18.26
N ASP A 7 3.26 0.49 19.46
CA ASP A 7 3.06 -0.94 19.70
C ASP A 7 1.61 -1.31 20.04
N LYS A 8 0.71 -0.31 20.06
CA LYS A 8 -0.70 -0.56 20.34
C LYS A 8 -1.44 -1.07 19.09
N THR A 9 -2.59 -1.65 19.33
CA THR A 9 -3.50 -2.05 18.25
C THR A 9 -3.86 -0.84 17.38
N ALA A 10 -3.83 -1.03 16.07
CA ALA A 10 -4.01 -0.02 15.04
C ALA A 10 -2.86 0.98 14.86
N ASP A 11 -1.82 0.93 15.67
CA ASP A 11 -0.62 1.71 15.43
C ASP A 11 0.16 1.18 14.24
N ILE A 12 0.91 2.06 13.61
CA ILE A 12 1.84 1.70 12.55
C ILE A 12 3.08 1.06 13.19
N ASN A 13 3.45 -0.13 12.70
CA ASN A 13 4.64 -0.84 13.18
C ASN A 13 5.88 0.07 13.04
N PRO A 14 6.65 0.32 14.12
CA PRO A 14 7.82 1.19 14.08
C PRO A 14 8.91 0.78 13.08
N LYS A 15 8.95 -0.49 12.69
CA LYS A 15 9.92 -1.02 11.71
C LYS A 15 9.47 -0.87 10.25
N SER A 16 8.26 -0.38 10.01
CA SER A 16 7.73 -0.21 8.67
C SER A 16 8.32 1.00 7.95
N ILE A 17 8.31 0.98 6.62
CA ILE A 17 8.70 2.13 5.79
C ILE A 17 7.80 3.34 6.11
N CYS A 18 6.51 3.10 6.32
CA CYS A 18 5.56 4.15 6.68
C CYS A 18 5.94 4.83 8.01
N ALA A 19 6.31 4.06 9.04
CA ALA A 19 6.76 4.62 10.31
C ALA A 19 8.04 5.43 10.17
N GLN A 20 9.00 4.96 9.37
CA GLN A 20 10.23 5.70 9.09
C GLN A 20 9.93 7.05 8.42
N TYR A 21 9.01 7.04 7.46
CA TYR A 21 8.58 8.26 6.79
C TYR A 21 7.91 9.26 7.76
N LEU A 22 6.96 8.80 8.56
CA LEU A 22 6.28 9.64 9.54
C LEU A 22 7.24 10.20 10.59
N THR A 23 8.22 9.42 11.02
CA THR A 23 9.25 9.89 11.97
C THR A 23 10.15 10.96 11.36
N ALA A 24 10.46 10.85 10.06
CA ALA A 24 11.24 11.84 9.33
C ALA A 24 10.44 13.12 9.02
N HIS A 25 9.12 13.06 9.08
CA HIS A 25 8.22 14.18 8.78
C HIS A 25 7.26 14.44 9.96
N PRO A 26 7.76 14.91 11.12
CA PRO A 26 6.97 15.05 12.35
C PRO A 26 5.82 16.06 12.22
N ASP A 27 5.95 17.04 11.33
CA ASP A 27 4.94 18.08 11.09
C ASP A 27 3.90 17.70 10.03
N LEU A 28 3.96 16.46 9.52
CA LEU A 28 3.06 15.99 8.48
C LEU A 28 1.61 15.93 8.98
N ASN A 29 0.74 16.66 8.32
CA ASN A 29 -0.72 16.60 8.55
C ASN A 29 -1.41 15.90 7.37
N VAL A 30 -1.61 14.60 7.50
CA VAL A 30 -2.22 13.78 6.44
C VAL A 30 -3.66 14.21 6.15
N GLN A 31 -4.44 14.62 7.17
CA GLN A 31 -5.80 15.10 6.94
C GLN A 31 -5.82 16.35 6.06
N LYS A 32 -4.91 17.29 6.30
CA LYS A 32 -4.76 18.48 5.45
C LYS A 32 -4.43 18.09 4.01
N LEU A 33 -3.51 17.14 3.79
CA LEU A 33 -3.18 16.66 2.45
C LEU A 33 -4.38 16.03 1.73
N ILE A 34 -5.20 15.27 2.46
CA ILE A 34 -6.43 14.67 1.95
C ILE A 34 -7.43 15.75 1.54
N ASP A 35 -7.61 16.75 2.38
CA ASP A 35 -8.54 17.85 2.14
C ASP A 35 -8.07 18.71 0.95
N ASP A 36 -6.78 19.04 0.88
CA ASP A 36 -6.19 19.80 -0.22
C ASP A 36 -6.29 19.05 -1.56
N ALA A 37 -6.20 17.74 -1.55
CA ALA A 37 -6.35 16.88 -2.72
C ALA A 37 -7.81 16.52 -3.06
N ASN A 38 -8.79 16.99 -2.28
CA ASN A 38 -10.21 16.70 -2.43
C ASN A 38 -10.54 15.19 -2.48
N ILE A 39 -9.86 14.40 -1.66
CA ILE A 39 -10.06 12.94 -1.61
C ILE A 39 -11.23 12.64 -0.67
N ALA A 40 -12.29 12.05 -1.23
CA ALA A 40 -13.47 11.65 -0.46
C ALA A 40 -13.25 10.31 0.25
N PRO A 41 -13.74 10.15 1.49
CA PRO A 41 -13.75 8.86 2.16
C PRO A 41 -14.71 7.88 1.47
N ALA A 42 -14.46 6.58 1.62
CA ALA A 42 -15.36 5.54 1.20
C ALA A 42 -16.71 5.62 1.97
N ARG A 43 -17.79 5.15 1.34
CA ARG A 43 -19.11 5.08 1.99
C ARG A 43 -19.08 4.22 3.26
N ALA A 44 -18.43 3.06 3.17
CA ALA A 44 -18.30 2.16 4.30
C ALA A 44 -17.26 2.68 5.29
N LYS A 45 -17.61 2.66 6.56
CA LYS A 45 -16.70 2.99 7.65
C LYS A 45 -15.69 1.87 7.92
N SER A 46 -14.60 2.21 8.62
CA SER A 46 -13.67 1.21 9.15
C SER A 46 -14.40 0.30 10.15
N ARG A 47 -14.10 -0.99 10.15
CA ARG A 47 -14.57 -1.91 11.20
C ARG A 47 -13.99 -1.53 12.57
N PHE A 48 -12.79 -0.99 12.58
CA PHE A 48 -12.15 -0.50 13.80
C PHE A 48 -12.66 0.91 14.13
N GLN A 49 -13.38 1.02 15.23
CA GLN A 49 -13.91 2.28 15.79
C GLN A 49 -14.77 3.13 14.83
N GLN A 50 -15.33 2.56 13.77
CA GLN A 50 -16.20 3.24 12.82
C GLN A 50 -15.63 4.55 12.23
N LYS A 51 -14.31 4.68 12.16
CA LYS A 51 -13.64 5.87 11.62
C LYS A 51 -13.81 5.97 10.09
N ALA A 52 -13.57 7.15 9.55
CA ALA A 52 -13.50 7.34 8.12
C ALA A 52 -12.44 6.42 7.50
N ARG A 53 -12.81 5.80 6.37
CA ARG A 53 -11.96 4.88 5.62
C ARG A 53 -11.77 5.39 4.21
N TYR A 54 -10.62 5.13 3.65
CA TYR A 54 -10.31 5.36 2.25
C TYR A 54 -10.11 4.01 1.55
N ASP A 55 -10.46 3.94 0.28
CA ASP A 55 -10.30 2.70 -0.47
C ASP A 55 -8.84 2.31 -0.61
N SER A 56 -8.54 1.02 -0.49
CA SER A 56 -7.18 0.51 -0.63
C SER A 56 -6.64 0.79 -2.03
N GLY A 57 -5.47 1.41 -2.11
CA GLY A 57 -4.87 1.92 -3.35
C GLY A 57 -4.98 3.43 -3.51
N THR A 58 -5.79 4.11 -2.70
CA THR A 58 -5.89 5.59 -2.71
C THR A 58 -4.53 6.22 -2.43
N ILE A 59 -4.14 7.16 -3.27
CA ILE A 59 -2.89 7.92 -3.14
C ILE A 59 -3.18 9.33 -2.62
N VAL A 60 -2.37 9.76 -1.67
CA VAL A 60 -2.33 11.13 -1.15
C VAL A 60 -0.96 11.71 -1.47
N PRO A 61 -0.87 12.66 -2.40
CA PRO A 61 0.41 13.27 -2.76
C PRO A 61 0.96 14.17 -1.65
N ASN A 62 2.26 14.10 -1.44
CA ASN A 62 3.02 15.04 -0.60
C ASN A 62 4.34 15.37 -1.31
N GLY A 63 4.31 16.33 -2.24
CA GLY A 63 5.43 16.61 -3.13
C GLY A 63 5.74 15.41 -4.02
N ASP A 64 6.97 14.93 -3.98
CA ASP A 64 7.42 13.76 -4.73
C ASP A 64 7.10 12.43 -4.03
N ASP A 65 6.60 12.49 -2.81
CA ASP A 65 6.21 11.33 -2.03
C ASP A 65 4.70 11.04 -2.18
N LEU A 66 4.36 9.78 -2.32
CA LEU A 66 2.99 9.33 -2.47
C LEU A 66 2.60 8.45 -1.29
N LEU A 67 1.71 8.95 -0.44
CA LEU A 67 1.17 8.19 0.68
C LEU A 67 0.03 7.32 0.18
N MET A 68 -0.03 6.07 0.62
CA MET A 68 -1.01 5.12 0.14
C MET A 68 -1.86 4.55 1.27
N ALA A 69 -3.18 4.56 1.09
CA ALA A 69 -4.07 3.74 1.89
C ALA A 69 -3.93 2.28 1.44
N PHE A 70 -3.54 1.39 2.34
CA PHE A 70 -3.24 0.01 1.99
C PHE A 70 -4.24 -0.98 2.57
N ALA A 71 -3.93 -1.66 3.67
CA ALA A 71 -4.80 -2.67 4.26
C ALA A 71 -5.96 -2.05 5.05
N LYS A 72 -7.08 -2.77 5.11
CA LYS A 72 -8.20 -2.42 5.98
C LYS A 72 -7.90 -2.87 7.41
N LEU A 73 -8.35 -2.11 8.40
CA LEU A 73 -8.32 -2.55 9.78
C LEU A 73 -9.54 -3.43 10.08
N ASP A 74 -9.30 -4.58 10.73
CA ASP A 74 -10.36 -5.41 11.28
C ASP A 74 -10.89 -4.85 12.62
N ASP A 75 -11.83 -5.56 13.25
CA ASP A 75 -12.43 -5.13 14.51
C ASP A 75 -11.41 -5.01 15.65
N LYS A 76 -10.29 -5.71 15.54
CA LYS A 76 -9.16 -5.69 16.49
C LYS A 76 -8.08 -4.68 16.11
N GLY A 77 -8.26 -3.93 15.02
CA GLY A 77 -7.30 -2.95 14.54
C GLY A 77 -6.07 -3.54 13.83
N LYS A 78 -6.15 -4.78 13.37
CA LYS A 78 -5.10 -5.38 12.56
C LYS A 78 -5.32 -5.10 11.08
N GLY A 79 -4.25 -4.76 10.37
CA GLY A 79 -4.29 -4.55 8.93
C GLY A 79 -4.41 -5.87 8.18
N ARG A 80 -5.43 -5.98 7.33
CA ARG A 80 -5.65 -7.17 6.50
C ARG A 80 -6.40 -6.89 5.21
N PHE A 81 -6.27 -7.81 4.27
CA PHE A 81 -7.20 -8.01 3.17
C PHE A 81 -8.10 -9.20 3.49
N PHE A 82 -9.41 -9.01 3.40
CA PHE A 82 -10.40 -10.05 3.72
C PHE A 82 -10.49 -11.12 2.63
N SER A 83 -9.98 -10.84 1.45
CA SER A 83 -9.85 -11.80 0.35
C SER A 83 -8.66 -11.42 -0.54
N ARG A 84 -8.19 -12.38 -1.33
CA ARG A 84 -7.16 -12.14 -2.36
C ARG A 84 -7.66 -11.19 -3.44
N ASP A 85 -8.94 -11.26 -3.75
CA ASP A 85 -9.57 -10.35 -4.72
C ASP A 85 -9.54 -8.90 -4.25
N GLU A 86 -9.64 -8.64 -2.95
CA GLU A 86 -9.46 -7.28 -2.42
C GLU A 86 -8.05 -6.75 -2.63
N TYR A 87 -7.04 -7.61 -2.46
CA TYR A 87 -5.65 -7.25 -2.73
C TYR A 87 -5.42 -6.96 -4.22
N LEU A 88 -5.95 -7.79 -5.11
CA LEU A 88 -5.86 -7.56 -6.55
C LEU A 88 -6.58 -6.27 -6.96
N ARG A 89 -7.74 -5.98 -6.41
CA ARG A 89 -8.44 -4.69 -6.64
C ARG A 89 -7.64 -3.50 -6.11
N CYS A 90 -6.97 -3.66 -4.98
CA CYS A 90 -6.07 -2.63 -4.45
C CYS A 90 -4.94 -2.34 -5.43
N LEU A 91 -4.30 -3.36 -6.00
CA LEU A 91 -3.23 -3.20 -6.99
C LEU A 91 -3.75 -2.53 -8.27
N ASP A 92 -4.89 -2.96 -8.80
CA ASP A 92 -5.47 -2.36 -10.00
C ASP A 92 -5.79 -0.87 -9.79
N PHE A 93 -6.37 -0.53 -8.65
CA PHE A 93 -6.63 0.85 -8.27
C PHE A 93 -5.32 1.64 -8.11
N LEU A 94 -4.30 1.04 -7.49
CA LEU A 94 -2.98 1.65 -7.34
C LEU A 94 -2.33 1.98 -8.69
N TRP A 95 -2.36 1.07 -9.65
CA TRP A 95 -1.77 1.33 -10.97
C TRP A 95 -2.44 2.51 -11.67
N ARG A 96 -3.76 2.63 -11.57
CA ARG A 96 -4.51 3.78 -12.08
C ARG A 96 -4.11 5.07 -11.37
N GLU A 97 -4.01 5.06 -10.05
CA GLU A 97 -3.62 6.24 -9.27
C GLU A 97 -2.18 6.65 -9.54
N LEU A 98 -1.28 5.70 -9.70
CA LEU A 98 0.11 6.01 -10.06
C LEU A 98 0.22 6.62 -11.46
N GLU A 99 -0.55 6.15 -12.44
CA GLU A 99 -0.62 6.78 -13.77
C GLU A 99 -1.06 8.25 -13.67
N ASN A 100 -1.99 8.56 -12.77
CA ASN A 100 -2.48 9.92 -12.57
C ASN A 100 -1.51 10.83 -11.78
N HIS A 101 -0.64 10.25 -10.94
CA HIS A 101 0.17 11.01 -9.99
C HIS A 101 1.69 10.95 -10.20
N TYR A 102 2.20 10.17 -11.16
CA TYR A 102 3.66 10.00 -11.29
C TYR A 102 4.39 11.24 -11.84
N SER A 103 3.67 12.22 -12.38
CA SER A 103 4.21 13.52 -12.79
C SER A 103 5.46 13.44 -13.69
N GLU A 104 5.44 12.52 -14.64
CA GLU A 104 6.57 12.27 -15.56
C GLU A 104 7.89 11.96 -14.84
N LYS A 105 7.81 11.20 -13.73
CA LYS A 105 8.96 10.72 -12.96
C LYS A 105 8.93 9.21 -12.84
N ASP A 106 10.09 8.61 -12.55
CA ASP A 106 10.15 7.21 -12.13
C ASP A 106 9.40 7.04 -10.81
N VAL A 107 8.68 5.92 -10.67
CA VAL A 107 7.95 5.58 -9.45
C VAL A 107 8.64 4.41 -8.76
N CYS A 108 8.93 4.56 -7.48
CA CYS A 108 9.44 3.49 -6.63
C CYS A 108 8.36 3.03 -5.66
N VAL A 109 8.10 1.74 -5.62
CA VAL A 109 7.14 1.11 -4.70
C VAL A 109 7.76 -0.13 -4.07
N PRO A 110 7.58 -0.37 -2.75
CA PRO A 110 8.03 -1.62 -2.14
C PRO A 110 7.12 -2.78 -2.54
N ILE A 111 7.54 -4.02 -2.26
CA ILE A 111 6.62 -5.16 -2.34
C ILE A 111 5.54 -4.97 -1.27
N LEU A 112 4.30 -4.80 -1.70
CA LEU A 112 3.17 -4.51 -0.83
C LEU A 112 2.66 -5.77 -0.16
N GLY A 113 2.50 -5.73 1.17
CA GLY A 113 2.00 -6.85 1.95
C GLY A 113 3.06 -7.80 2.50
N ALA A 114 4.34 -7.56 2.26
CA ALA A 114 5.44 -8.39 2.75
C ALA A 114 5.73 -8.23 4.27
N GLY A 115 5.01 -7.37 4.96
CA GLY A 115 5.16 -7.11 6.40
C GLY A 115 4.16 -7.89 7.25
N THR A 116 3.44 -7.16 8.11
CA THR A 116 2.48 -7.73 9.07
C THR A 116 1.05 -7.85 8.54
N THR A 117 0.82 -7.56 7.27
CA THR A 117 -0.51 -7.64 6.65
C THR A 117 -0.96 -9.10 6.53
N SER A 118 -2.18 -9.38 6.98
CA SER A 118 -2.82 -10.69 6.83
C SER A 118 -3.71 -10.74 5.59
N PHE A 119 -3.78 -11.94 4.99
CA PHE A 119 -4.63 -12.23 3.84
C PHE A 119 -5.62 -13.35 4.19
N ASP A 120 -6.68 -13.54 3.40
CA ASP A 120 -7.66 -14.64 3.51
C ASP A 120 -8.45 -14.71 4.83
N GLY A 121 -9.37 -13.76 5.03
CA GLY A 121 -10.43 -13.88 6.03
C GLY A 121 -10.00 -14.11 7.47
N GLY A 122 -8.73 -13.94 7.79
CA GLY A 122 -8.23 -14.07 9.16
C GLY A 122 -7.65 -15.43 9.51
N SER A 123 -7.40 -16.30 8.56
CA SER A 123 -6.68 -17.57 8.77
C SER A 123 -5.21 -17.35 9.21
N GLY A 124 -4.73 -16.11 9.22
CA GLY A 124 -3.35 -15.79 9.56
C GLY A 124 -2.34 -16.18 8.48
N ALA A 125 -2.81 -16.63 7.33
CA ALA A 125 -1.93 -16.98 6.22
C ALA A 125 -1.15 -15.77 5.74
N SER A 126 0.16 -15.90 5.66
CA SER A 126 1.04 -14.94 5.00
C SER A 126 1.35 -15.41 3.58
N ILE A 127 1.48 -14.47 2.67
CA ILE A 127 1.96 -14.74 1.31
C ILE A 127 3.44 -14.42 1.28
N SER A 128 4.25 -15.26 0.65
CA SER A 128 5.69 -15.04 0.55
C SER A 128 6.02 -13.74 -0.22
N GLN A 129 7.15 -13.13 0.08
CA GLN A 129 7.60 -11.95 -0.67
C GLN A 129 7.73 -12.23 -2.18
N GLN A 130 8.15 -13.46 -2.53
CA GLN A 130 8.27 -13.89 -3.92
C GLN A 130 6.91 -13.91 -4.61
N ASP A 131 5.91 -14.53 -3.99
CA ASP A 131 4.55 -14.62 -4.55
C ASP A 131 3.89 -13.25 -4.66
N LEU A 132 4.09 -12.38 -3.67
CA LEU A 132 3.59 -11.00 -3.71
C LEU A 132 4.21 -10.21 -4.85
N LEU A 133 5.52 -10.36 -5.09
CA LEU A 133 6.19 -9.74 -6.22
C LEU A 133 5.61 -10.23 -7.56
N ASP A 134 5.43 -11.52 -7.71
CA ASP A 134 4.87 -12.11 -8.92
C ASP A 134 3.44 -11.60 -9.16
N ILE A 135 2.61 -11.51 -8.13
CA ILE A 135 1.27 -10.94 -8.21
C ILE A 135 1.34 -9.46 -8.64
N MET A 136 2.22 -8.66 -8.06
CA MET A 136 2.38 -7.25 -8.43
C MET A 136 2.81 -7.11 -9.90
N ILE A 137 3.80 -7.88 -10.34
CA ILE A 137 4.29 -7.84 -11.73
C ILE A 137 3.17 -8.21 -12.71
N TRP A 138 2.47 -9.32 -12.46
CA TRP A 138 1.39 -9.77 -13.35
C TRP A 138 0.20 -8.82 -13.35
N SER A 139 -0.21 -8.31 -12.19
CA SER A 139 -1.29 -7.32 -12.14
C SER A 139 -0.94 -6.06 -12.93
N TYR A 140 0.31 -5.60 -12.85
CA TYR A 140 0.78 -4.46 -13.62
C TYR A 140 0.85 -4.75 -15.12
N LYS A 141 1.37 -5.91 -15.53
CA LYS A 141 1.41 -6.33 -16.95
C LYS A 141 0.02 -6.36 -17.57
N LEU A 142 -0.99 -6.82 -16.82
CA LEU A 142 -2.38 -6.92 -17.29
C LEU A 142 -3.16 -5.61 -17.22
N SER A 143 -2.72 -4.64 -16.41
CA SER A 143 -3.38 -3.34 -16.28
C SER A 143 -3.29 -2.52 -17.58
N SER A 144 -4.34 -1.77 -17.88
CA SER A 144 -4.31 -0.73 -18.94
C SER A 144 -3.58 0.54 -18.49
N HIS A 145 -3.37 0.70 -17.17
CA HIS A 145 -2.70 1.86 -16.58
C HIS A 145 -1.20 1.61 -16.48
N LYS A 146 -0.40 2.47 -17.07
CA LYS A 146 1.05 2.31 -17.18
C LYS A 146 1.80 3.60 -16.89
N ILE A 147 2.97 3.46 -16.28
CA ILE A 147 3.98 4.50 -16.31
C ILE A 147 4.59 4.51 -17.72
N LYS A 148 4.51 5.63 -18.40
CA LYS A 148 4.92 5.75 -19.81
C LYS A 148 6.41 5.98 -19.96
N ALA A 149 7.02 5.31 -20.94
CA ALA A 149 8.42 5.55 -21.26
C ALA A 149 8.69 7.05 -21.53
N PRO A 150 9.87 7.58 -21.17
CA PRO A 150 11.07 6.88 -20.66
C PRO A 150 11.03 6.54 -19.16
N HIS A 151 9.98 6.92 -18.45
CA HIS A 151 9.82 6.68 -17.02
C HIS A 151 9.52 5.21 -16.70
N ARG A 152 9.83 4.78 -15.49
CA ARG A 152 9.76 3.39 -15.07
C ARG A 152 9.08 3.24 -13.73
N LEU A 153 8.33 2.14 -13.60
CA LEU A 153 7.91 1.62 -12.30
C LEU A 153 9.01 0.69 -11.78
N ARG A 154 9.51 0.99 -10.59
CA ARG A 154 10.56 0.23 -9.89
C ARG A 154 9.98 -0.41 -8.64
N ILE A 155 9.94 -1.74 -8.58
CA ILE A 155 9.53 -2.45 -7.38
C ILE A 155 10.78 -2.75 -6.56
N ILE A 156 10.81 -2.24 -5.32
CA ILE A 156 11.95 -2.36 -4.41
C ILE A 156 11.79 -3.61 -3.58
N CYS A 157 12.77 -4.50 -3.69
CA CYS A 157 12.77 -5.80 -3.02
C CYS A 157 13.79 -5.83 -1.88
N LYS A 158 13.39 -6.33 -0.72
CA LYS A 158 14.30 -6.57 0.38
C LYS A 158 15.04 -7.89 0.18
N LYS A 159 16.36 -7.84 0.12
CA LYS A 159 17.19 -9.06 0.01
C LYS A 159 17.01 -9.91 1.28
N ASN A 160 16.61 -11.16 1.11
CA ASN A 160 16.55 -12.17 2.17
C ASN A 160 16.83 -13.57 1.61
N ARG A 161 16.96 -14.58 2.49
CA ARG A 161 17.33 -15.96 2.08
C ARG A 161 16.28 -16.65 1.21
N GLY A 162 15.01 -16.28 1.30
CA GLY A 162 13.90 -16.89 0.56
C GLY A 162 13.53 -16.16 -0.71
N PHE A 163 14.28 -15.12 -1.10
CA PHE A 163 13.95 -14.27 -2.23
C PHE A 163 15.04 -14.30 -3.29
N SER A 164 14.66 -14.53 -4.55
CA SER A 164 15.56 -14.47 -5.69
C SER A 164 14.88 -13.87 -6.91
N ILE A 165 15.54 -12.88 -7.51
CA ILE A 165 15.12 -12.29 -8.79
C ILE A 165 15.07 -13.34 -9.90
N ASN A 166 15.91 -14.38 -9.83
CA ASN A 166 15.95 -15.44 -10.82
C ASN A 166 14.70 -16.36 -10.80
N ASN A 167 13.86 -16.23 -9.79
CA ASN A 167 12.63 -16.99 -9.66
C ASN A 167 11.40 -16.24 -10.20
N ILE A 168 11.59 -15.04 -10.72
CA ILE A 168 10.51 -14.29 -11.37
C ILE A 168 10.17 -14.99 -12.69
N ASP A 169 8.89 -15.20 -12.93
CA ASP A 169 8.37 -15.86 -14.15
C ASP A 169 8.67 -17.38 -14.28
N LYS A 170 8.93 -18.09 -13.18
CA LYS A 170 9.03 -19.57 -13.18
C LYS A 170 7.72 -20.23 -12.78
#